data_76ea571a8f3cfb2b8eb618282c028ea5
#
_entry.id   76ea571a8f3cfb2b8eb618282c028ea5
#
_cell.length_a   1.000
_cell.length_b   1.000
_cell.length_c   1.000
_cell.angle_alpha   90.00
_cell.angle_beta   90.00
_cell.angle_gamma   90.00
#
_symmetry.space_group_name_H-M   'P 1'
#
loop_
_entity.id
_entity.type
_entity.pdbx_description
1 polymer ?
#
loop_
_entity_poly.entity_id
_entity_poly.type
_entity_poly.pdbx_seq_one_letter_code
_entity_poly.pdbx_strand_id
1 'polypeptide(L)'
;MNLSDLRSTGVLAVVRREIRPWFSELRRLYFNNIWGMDIQPGCRISYSAKLDKNYPRGIHIGQDTAINFGACVLAHDTVRAMHVDTWIGKECNIGAQSMILPGVRIGDNCVVAAASVVMKDVPPNCLVAGNPARIMEKGIQTGRLGIMKRTVRADVNAVSPAPEENTASSIQSPA
;
A
#
# COMPACT_ATOMS: atom_id res chain seq x y z
N MET A 1 -3.03 -17.58 -26.38
CA MET A 1 -2.85 -16.13 -26.58
C MET A 1 -3.78 -15.72 -27.70
N ASN A 2 -4.80 -14.92 -27.42
CA ASN A 2 -5.88 -14.64 -28.38
C ASN A 2 -5.52 -13.37 -29.18
N LEU A 3 -5.61 -13.42 -30.51
CA LEU A 3 -5.25 -12.32 -31.40
C LEU A 3 -6.09 -11.04 -31.17
N SER A 4 -7.26 -11.16 -30.55
CA SER A 4 -8.11 -10.03 -30.15
C SER A 4 -7.51 -9.16 -29.04
N ASP A 5 -6.73 -9.77 -28.10
CA ASP A 5 -6.09 -9.06 -27.01
C ASP A 5 -4.92 -8.17 -27.48
N LEU A 6 -4.30 -8.54 -28.61
CA LEU A 6 -3.19 -7.79 -29.20
C LEU A 6 -3.65 -6.48 -29.88
N ARG A 7 -4.89 -6.44 -30.37
CA ARG A 7 -5.44 -5.24 -31.06
C ARG A 7 -5.93 -4.17 -30.08
N SER A 8 -6.44 -4.56 -28.92
CA SER A 8 -7.03 -3.61 -27.96
C SER A 8 -6.04 -3.05 -26.94
N THR A 9 -4.97 -3.78 -26.62
CA THR A 9 -4.02 -3.38 -25.55
C THR A 9 -2.60 -3.08 -26.03
N GLY A 10 -2.29 -3.34 -27.29
CA GLY A 10 -0.94 -3.18 -27.84
C GLY A 10 0.06 -4.26 -27.36
N VAL A 11 0.93 -4.68 -28.25
CA VAL A 11 1.92 -5.75 -28.01
C VAL A 11 2.76 -5.49 -26.77
N LEU A 12 3.18 -4.24 -26.53
CA LEU A 12 3.98 -3.85 -25.35
C LEU A 12 3.26 -4.06 -24.02
N ALA A 13 1.94 -3.86 -23.97
CA ALA A 13 1.17 -4.07 -22.76
C ALA A 13 1.02 -5.56 -22.42
N VAL A 14 0.86 -6.41 -23.43
CA VAL A 14 0.80 -7.86 -23.29
C VAL A 14 2.15 -8.41 -22.83
N VAL A 15 3.24 -8.03 -23.49
CA VAL A 15 4.60 -8.44 -23.09
C VAL A 15 4.91 -8.00 -21.66
N ARG A 16 4.57 -6.76 -21.31
CA ARG A 16 4.75 -6.24 -19.95
C ARG A 16 3.97 -7.04 -18.92
N ARG A 17 2.75 -7.49 -19.22
CA ARG A 17 1.93 -8.30 -18.32
C ARG A 17 2.56 -9.66 -18.03
N GLU A 18 3.09 -10.32 -19.05
CA GLU A 18 3.72 -11.66 -18.93
C GLU A 18 5.08 -11.60 -18.22
N ILE A 19 5.88 -10.56 -18.46
CA ILE A 19 7.23 -10.44 -17.88
C ILE A 19 7.18 -9.90 -16.42
N ARG A 20 6.12 -9.17 -16.05
CA ARG A 20 6.00 -8.52 -14.75
C ARG A 20 6.13 -9.46 -13.53
N PRO A 21 5.58 -10.69 -13.50
CA PRO A 21 5.76 -11.62 -12.38
C PRO A 21 7.22 -12.02 -12.19
N TRP A 22 7.95 -12.24 -13.28
CA TRP A 22 9.38 -12.58 -13.26
C TRP A 22 10.24 -11.47 -12.65
N PHE A 23 9.99 -10.23 -13.02
CA PHE A 23 10.69 -9.09 -12.43
C PHE A 23 10.39 -8.91 -10.95
N SER A 24 9.16 -9.18 -10.52
CA SER A 24 8.78 -9.12 -9.10
C SER A 24 9.53 -10.18 -8.29
N GLU A 25 9.63 -11.39 -8.82
CA GLU A 25 10.32 -12.49 -8.14
C GLU A 25 11.84 -12.27 -8.10
N LEU A 26 12.44 -11.84 -9.21
CA LEU A 26 13.85 -11.49 -9.24
C LEU A 26 14.21 -10.40 -8.23
N ARG A 27 13.33 -9.39 -8.11
CA ARG A 27 13.48 -8.31 -7.14
C ARG A 27 13.35 -8.80 -5.69
N ARG A 28 12.44 -9.70 -5.42
CA ARG A 28 12.31 -10.37 -4.12
C ARG A 28 13.59 -11.11 -3.75
N LEU A 29 14.09 -11.95 -4.68
CA LEU A 29 15.35 -12.69 -4.48
C LEU A 29 16.54 -11.75 -4.25
N TYR A 30 16.61 -10.64 -4.97
CA TYR A 30 17.61 -9.60 -4.73
C TYR A 30 17.56 -9.06 -3.29
N PHE A 31 16.38 -8.72 -2.79
CA PHE A 31 16.25 -8.21 -1.43
C PHE A 31 16.57 -9.28 -0.38
N ASN A 32 16.12 -10.51 -0.58
CA ASN A 32 16.38 -11.59 0.37
C ASN A 32 17.86 -12.00 0.38
N ASN A 33 18.47 -12.24 -0.79
CA ASN A 33 19.81 -12.81 -0.86
C ASN A 33 20.93 -11.77 -0.68
N ILE A 34 20.73 -10.54 -1.17
CA ILE A 34 21.75 -9.49 -1.08
C ILE A 34 21.60 -8.67 0.19
N TRP A 35 20.37 -8.32 0.57
CA TRP A 35 20.11 -7.49 1.73
C TRP A 35 19.72 -8.28 2.99
N GLY A 36 19.40 -9.55 2.87
CA GLY A 36 18.99 -10.39 3.99
C GLY A 36 17.62 -10.05 4.56
N MET A 37 16.74 -9.47 3.73
CA MET A 37 15.34 -9.23 4.10
C MET A 37 14.58 -10.56 4.12
N ASP A 38 13.43 -10.59 4.82
CA ASP A 38 12.53 -11.73 4.82
C ASP A 38 11.24 -11.37 4.05
N ILE A 39 11.26 -11.58 2.74
CA ILE A 39 10.13 -11.29 1.86
C ILE A 39 9.62 -12.60 1.28
N GLN A 40 8.36 -12.94 1.60
CA GLN A 40 7.72 -14.18 1.20
C GLN A 40 7.33 -14.21 -0.29
N PRO A 41 7.10 -15.40 -0.87
CA PRO A 41 6.72 -15.54 -2.29
C PRO A 41 5.46 -14.77 -2.66
N GLY A 42 5.31 -14.47 -3.95
CA GLY A 42 4.13 -13.81 -4.51
C GLY A 42 4.06 -12.30 -4.25
N CYS A 43 4.99 -11.74 -3.47
CA CYS A 43 5.04 -10.31 -3.19
C CYS A 43 5.37 -9.50 -4.43
N ARG A 44 4.73 -8.33 -4.55
CA ARG A 44 5.02 -7.35 -5.59
C ARG A 44 5.55 -6.07 -4.97
N ILE A 45 6.83 -5.80 -5.18
CA ILE A 45 7.49 -4.59 -4.70
C ILE A 45 7.69 -3.65 -5.89
N SER A 46 7.08 -2.47 -5.83
CA SER A 46 7.25 -1.45 -6.86
C SER A 46 8.70 -1.00 -6.97
N TYR A 47 9.13 -0.63 -8.18
CA TYR A 47 10.51 -0.17 -8.41
C TYR A 47 10.88 1.02 -7.53
N SER A 48 9.99 1.96 -7.34
CA SER A 48 10.20 3.15 -6.51
C SER A 48 9.87 2.97 -5.03
N ALA A 49 9.45 1.77 -4.60
CA ALA A 49 9.28 1.47 -3.18
C ALA A 49 10.64 1.46 -2.48
N LYS A 50 10.66 2.02 -1.28
CA LYS A 50 11.86 2.15 -0.43
C LYS A 50 11.73 1.19 0.76
N LEU A 51 12.55 0.15 0.75
CA LEU A 51 12.74 -0.73 1.91
C LEU A 51 14.02 -0.33 2.61
N ASP A 52 13.99 -0.39 3.94
CA ASP A 52 15.11 0.03 4.78
C ASP A 52 16.38 -0.77 4.47
N LYS A 53 17.45 -0.07 4.12
CA LYS A 53 18.77 -0.66 3.85
C LYS A 53 19.76 -0.48 4.98
N ASN A 54 19.42 0.29 6.02
CA ASN A 54 20.27 0.46 7.21
C ASN A 54 20.09 -0.72 8.16
N TYR A 55 18.85 -1.23 8.27
CA TYR A 55 18.58 -2.47 8.99
C TYR A 55 17.68 -3.41 8.17
N PRO A 56 18.20 -3.96 7.09
CA PRO A 56 17.39 -4.73 6.13
C PRO A 56 16.85 -6.03 6.71
N ARG A 57 17.57 -6.67 7.65
CA ARG A 57 17.14 -7.90 8.33
C ARG A 57 15.87 -7.72 9.17
N GLY A 58 15.57 -6.49 9.55
CA GLY A 58 14.36 -6.14 10.28
C GLY A 58 13.11 -5.94 9.39
N ILE A 59 13.20 -6.21 8.07
CA ILE A 59 12.08 -6.11 7.15
C ILE A 59 11.48 -7.50 6.90
N HIS A 60 10.23 -7.70 7.33
CA HIS A 60 9.48 -8.94 7.14
C HIS A 60 8.19 -8.65 6.39
N ILE A 61 7.99 -9.30 5.24
CA ILE A 61 6.82 -9.10 4.38
C ILE A 61 6.21 -10.45 4.04
N GLY A 62 4.97 -10.64 4.46
CA GLY A 62 4.20 -11.86 4.24
C GLY A 62 3.79 -12.08 2.79
N GLN A 63 3.44 -13.31 2.49
CA GLN A 63 3.11 -13.82 1.17
C GLN A 63 2.04 -12.97 0.46
N ASP A 64 2.13 -12.89 -0.86
CA ASP A 64 1.14 -12.23 -1.73
C ASP A 64 0.81 -10.78 -1.33
N THR A 65 1.77 -10.07 -0.75
CA THR A 65 1.64 -8.67 -0.35
C THR A 65 2.18 -7.73 -1.42
N ALA A 66 1.51 -6.59 -1.62
CA ALA A 66 1.93 -5.54 -2.53
C ALA A 66 2.50 -4.33 -1.77
N ILE A 67 3.70 -3.89 -2.16
CA ILE A 67 4.29 -2.62 -1.75
C ILE A 67 4.29 -1.71 -2.97
N ASN A 68 3.45 -0.68 -2.95
CA ASN A 68 3.21 0.17 -4.11
C ASN A 68 4.29 1.25 -4.28
N PHE A 69 4.18 2.04 -5.35
CA PHE A 69 5.18 3.02 -5.72
C PHE A 69 5.37 4.08 -4.62
N GLY A 70 6.62 4.43 -4.35
CA GLY A 70 6.97 5.42 -3.34
C GLY A 70 6.66 5.04 -1.89
N ALA A 71 6.06 3.88 -1.64
CA ALA A 71 5.85 3.41 -0.27
C ALA A 71 7.20 3.17 0.42
N CYS A 72 7.29 3.52 1.70
CA CYS A 72 8.49 3.43 2.51
C CYS A 72 8.24 2.50 3.70
N VAL A 73 9.06 1.47 3.87
CA VAL A 73 9.02 0.55 5.02
C VAL A 73 10.33 0.67 5.77
N LEU A 74 10.26 1.15 7.00
CA LEU A 74 11.40 1.44 7.86
C LEU A 74 11.53 0.37 8.96
N ALA A 75 12.76 0.04 9.31
CA ALA A 75 13.12 -0.83 10.42
C ALA A 75 14.22 -0.21 11.32
N HIS A 76 14.63 1.04 11.04
CA HIS A 76 15.53 1.80 11.89
C HIS A 76 14.95 3.18 12.20
N ASP A 77 15.24 3.69 13.38
CA ASP A 77 14.92 5.04 13.81
C ASP A 77 16.24 5.77 14.18
N THR A 78 16.64 6.70 13.32
CA THR A 78 17.89 7.47 13.53
C THR A 78 17.78 8.41 14.73
N VAL A 79 16.59 8.94 15.01
CA VAL A 79 16.37 9.88 16.11
C VAL A 79 16.51 9.20 17.46
N ARG A 80 16.00 7.96 17.57
CA ARG A 80 16.06 7.14 18.78
C ARG A 80 17.24 6.19 18.80
N ALA A 81 18.08 6.19 17.74
CA ALA A 81 19.23 5.31 17.57
C ALA A 81 18.89 3.82 17.78
N MET A 82 17.77 3.35 17.19
CA MET A 82 17.29 2.00 17.40
C MET A 82 17.01 1.27 16.09
N HIS A 83 17.21 -0.05 16.12
CA HIS A 83 16.85 -0.99 15.07
C HIS A 83 15.73 -1.88 15.62
N VAL A 84 14.60 -1.93 14.92
CA VAL A 84 13.41 -2.66 15.36
C VAL A 84 12.72 -3.30 14.17
N ASP A 85 12.41 -4.59 14.28
CA ASP A 85 11.78 -5.34 13.21
C ASP A 85 10.38 -4.83 12.89
N THR A 86 10.11 -4.63 11.61
CA THR A 86 8.83 -4.20 11.05
C THR A 86 8.21 -5.36 10.29
N TRP A 87 6.97 -5.68 10.62
CA TRP A 87 6.26 -6.84 10.11
C TRP A 87 5.04 -6.42 9.29
N ILE A 88 4.92 -6.97 8.10
CA ILE A 88 3.72 -6.82 7.26
C ILE A 88 3.21 -8.22 6.95
N GLY A 89 1.97 -8.49 7.29
CA GLY A 89 1.31 -9.77 7.09
C GLY A 89 1.11 -10.14 5.62
N LYS A 90 0.46 -11.26 5.40
CA LYS A 90 0.14 -11.76 4.05
C LYS A 90 -1.08 -11.05 3.47
N GLU A 91 -1.17 -11.11 2.13
CA GLU A 91 -2.29 -10.55 1.37
C GLU A 91 -2.60 -9.09 1.73
N CYS A 92 -1.55 -8.31 2.02
CA CYS A 92 -1.65 -6.89 2.34
C CYS A 92 -1.44 -6.01 1.10
N ASN A 93 -2.00 -4.80 1.13
CA ASN A 93 -1.73 -3.76 0.15
C ASN A 93 -1.22 -2.50 0.85
N ILE A 94 0.06 -2.21 0.65
CA ILE A 94 0.68 -1.01 1.18
C ILE A 94 0.61 0.06 0.09
N GLY A 95 -0.26 1.04 0.32
CA GLY A 95 -0.64 2.08 -0.63
C GLY A 95 0.53 2.93 -1.11
N ALA A 96 0.35 3.57 -2.24
CA ALA A 96 1.38 4.43 -2.82
C ALA A 96 1.77 5.56 -1.87
N GLN A 97 3.08 5.86 -1.78
CA GLN A 97 3.63 6.94 -0.95
C GLN A 97 3.29 6.84 0.54
N SER A 98 2.81 5.70 1.02
CA SER A 98 2.62 5.47 2.45
C SER A 98 3.95 5.22 3.15
N MET A 99 3.97 5.44 4.47
CA MET A 99 5.14 5.22 5.31
C MET A 99 4.78 4.32 6.48
N ILE A 100 5.54 3.24 6.64
CA ILE A 100 5.44 2.33 7.79
C ILE A 100 6.64 2.59 8.67
N LEU A 101 6.39 3.01 9.92
CA LEU A 101 7.46 3.34 10.88
C LEU A 101 8.10 2.08 11.47
N PRO A 102 9.34 2.21 11.99
CA PRO A 102 10.05 1.09 12.61
C PRO A 102 9.26 0.47 13.76
N GLY A 103 9.28 -0.86 13.84
CA GLY A 103 8.63 -1.61 14.91
C GLY A 103 7.14 -1.88 14.71
N VAL A 104 6.53 -1.32 13.67
CA VAL A 104 5.10 -1.52 13.40
C VAL A 104 4.83 -2.95 12.91
N ARG A 105 3.76 -3.54 13.44
CA ARG A 105 3.21 -4.83 12.99
C ARG A 105 1.88 -4.62 12.30
N ILE A 106 1.82 -4.93 11.01
CA ILE A 106 0.59 -4.95 10.22
C ILE A 106 0.14 -6.40 10.08
N GLY A 107 -1.07 -6.71 10.55
CA GLY A 107 -1.66 -8.04 10.46
C GLY A 107 -1.99 -8.45 9.03
N ASP A 108 -2.47 -9.67 8.87
CA ASP A 108 -2.88 -10.23 7.57
C ASP A 108 -4.09 -9.49 6.98
N ASN A 109 -4.23 -9.54 5.67
CA ASN A 109 -5.37 -8.99 4.93
C ASN A 109 -5.62 -7.49 5.20
N CYS A 110 -4.57 -6.70 5.38
CA CYS A 110 -4.69 -5.28 5.64
C CYS A 110 -4.46 -4.44 4.38
N VAL A 111 -5.16 -3.32 4.35
CA VAL A 111 -4.95 -2.28 3.33
C VAL A 111 -4.52 -0.99 4.01
N VAL A 112 -3.37 -0.48 3.62
CA VAL A 112 -2.90 0.86 3.98
C VAL A 112 -3.20 1.77 2.80
N ALA A 113 -4.01 2.80 3.00
CA ALA A 113 -4.33 3.76 1.95
C ALA A 113 -3.10 4.55 1.51
N ALA A 114 -3.16 5.10 0.30
CA ALA A 114 -2.07 5.95 -0.22
C ALA A 114 -1.79 7.14 0.71
N ALA A 115 -0.53 7.60 0.73
CA ALA A 115 -0.04 8.74 1.52
C ALA A 115 -0.29 8.63 3.04
N SER A 116 -0.52 7.44 3.57
CA SER A 116 -0.75 7.22 5.00
C SER A 116 0.56 6.99 5.77
N VAL A 117 0.61 7.44 7.02
CA VAL A 117 1.74 7.21 7.93
C VAL A 117 1.30 6.31 9.08
N VAL A 118 1.77 5.05 9.04
CA VAL A 118 1.44 4.04 10.04
C VAL A 118 2.47 4.07 11.16
N MET A 119 2.02 4.47 12.34
CA MET A 119 2.86 4.66 13.53
C MET A 119 2.55 3.66 14.66
N LYS A 120 1.52 2.86 14.51
CA LYS A 120 1.05 1.88 15.49
C LYS A 120 0.66 0.59 14.79
N ASP A 121 0.67 -0.50 15.52
CA ASP A 121 0.24 -1.80 15.03
C ASP A 121 -1.17 -1.77 14.46
N VAL A 122 -1.37 -2.52 13.39
CA VAL A 122 -2.64 -2.66 12.68
C VAL A 122 -3.13 -4.09 12.84
N PRO A 123 -4.29 -4.30 13.48
CA PRO A 123 -4.86 -5.65 13.58
C PRO A 123 -5.21 -6.20 12.20
N PRO A 124 -5.31 -7.54 12.04
CA PRO A 124 -5.65 -8.14 10.77
C PRO A 124 -7.03 -7.70 10.26
N ASN A 125 -7.25 -7.82 8.96
CA ASN A 125 -8.51 -7.51 8.28
C ASN A 125 -8.95 -6.04 8.43
N CYS A 126 -8.00 -5.11 8.40
CA CYS A 126 -8.28 -3.68 8.58
C CYS A 126 -7.83 -2.85 7.36
N LEU A 127 -8.63 -1.82 7.05
CA LEU A 127 -8.22 -0.72 6.19
C LEU A 127 -7.84 0.46 7.09
N VAL A 128 -6.63 1.01 6.86
CA VAL A 128 -6.14 2.18 7.59
C VAL A 128 -5.79 3.30 6.64
N ALA A 129 -6.03 4.55 7.05
CA ALA A 129 -5.74 5.74 6.25
C ALA A 129 -5.35 6.94 7.12
N GLY A 130 -4.63 7.88 6.52
CA GLY A 130 -4.31 9.19 7.09
C GLY A 130 -2.89 9.32 7.66
N ASN A 131 -2.58 10.51 8.18
CA ASN A 131 -1.34 10.85 8.88
C ASN A 131 -1.65 11.58 10.19
N PRO A 132 -1.52 10.92 11.35
CA PRO A 132 -1.22 9.50 11.55
C PRO A 132 -2.39 8.60 11.10
N ALA A 133 -2.07 7.40 10.61
CA ALA A 133 -3.06 6.44 10.12
C ALA A 133 -4.03 6.00 11.22
N ARG A 134 -5.31 5.89 10.85
CA ARG A 134 -6.40 5.40 11.71
C ARG A 134 -7.14 4.27 11.01
N ILE A 135 -7.73 3.38 11.77
CA ILE A 135 -8.58 2.32 11.23
C ILE A 135 -9.84 2.96 10.68
N MET A 136 -10.07 2.81 9.37
CA MET A 136 -11.25 3.29 8.66
C MET A 136 -12.31 2.21 8.56
N GLU A 137 -11.89 0.96 8.37
CA GLU A 137 -12.78 -0.19 8.23
C GLU A 137 -12.14 -1.43 8.86
N LYS A 138 -12.97 -2.27 9.50
CA LYS A 138 -12.58 -3.56 10.07
C LYS A 138 -13.33 -4.69 9.37
N GLY A 139 -12.76 -5.90 9.41
CA GLY A 139 -13.41 -7.07 8.84
C GLY A 139 -13.33 -7.12 7.31
N ILE A 140 -12.45 -6.34 6.69
CA ILE A 140 -12.21 -6.42 5.25
C ILE A 140 -11.62 -7.78 4.89
N GLN A 141 -11.90 -8.22 3.69
CA GLN A 141 -11.27 -9.41 3.12
C GLN A 141 -10.47 -9.03 1.88
N THR A 142 -9.23 -9.46 1.87
CA THR A 142 -8.36 -9.30 0.72
C THR A 142 -7.99 -10.66 0.14
N GLY A 143 -7.38 -10.64 -1.01
CA GLY A 143 -6.74 -11.78 -1.63
C GLY A 143 -5.35 -11.36 -2.09
N ARG A 144 -4.81 -12.08 -3.05
CA ARG A 144 -3.48 -11.85 -3.59
C ARG A 144 -3.23 -10.36 -3.87
N LEU A 145 -2.08 -9.85 -3.39
CA LEU A 145 -1.65 -8.45 -3.49
C LEU A 145 -2.57 -7.47 -2.75
N GLY A 146 -3.29 -7.94 -1.75
CA GLY A 146 -4.18 -7.11 -0.96
C GLY A 146 -5.35 -6.53 -1.74
N ILE A 147 -5.76 -7.19 -2.84
CA ILE A 147 -6.93 -6.77 -3.61
C ILE A 147 -8.17 -7.11 -2.78
N MET A 148 -8.95 -6.10 -2.42
CA MET A 148 -10.17 -6.30 -1.66
C MET A 148 -11.15 -7.21 -2.41
N LYS A 149 -11.59 -8.27 -1.75
CA LYS A 149 -12.71 -9.08 -2.25
C LYS A 149 -13.95 -8.21 -2.12
N ARG A 150 -14.50 -7.79 -3.25
CA ARG A 150 -15.71 -6.97 -3.28
C ARG A 150 -16.84 -7.73 -2.58
N THR A 151 -17.16 -7.36 -1.36
CA THR A 151 -18.53 -7.46 -0.92
C THR A 151 -19.27 -6.47 -1.80
N VAL A 152 -20.27 -6.94 -2.55
CA VAL A 152 -21.11 -6.09 -3.41
C VAL A 152 -21.79 -5.07 -2.48
N ARG A 153 -21.14 -3.95 -2.22
CA ARG A 153 -21.82 -2.75 -1.75
C ARG A 153 -22.18 -1.97 -3.01
N ALA A 154 -23.45 -2.02 -3.33
CA ALA A 154 -24.09 -0.96 -4.08
C ALA A 154 -23.70 0.39 -3.46
N ASP A 155 -23.54 1.40 -4.34
CA ASP A 155 -23.44 2.82 -4.02
C ASP A 155 -22.05 3.41 -3.70
N VAL A 156 -21.22 3.46 -4.75
CA VAL A 156 -20.10 4.43 -4.79
C VAL A 156 -20.55 5.77 -5.42
N ASN A 157 -21.86 5.97 -5.64
CA ASN A 157 -22.39 7.18 -6.27
C ASN A 157 -23.01 8.19 -5.30
N ALA A 158 -22.79 8.05 -4.01
CA ALA A 158 -23.13 9.11 -3.06
C ALA A 158 -21.88 9.96 -2.76
N VAL A 159 -21.36 10.63 -3.78
CA VAL A 159 -20.58 11.85 -3.54
C VAL A 159 -21.62 12.88 -3.10
N SER A 160 -21.69 13.16 -1.79
CA SER A 160 -22.43 14.29 -1.28
C SER A 160 -21.98 15.55 -2.04
N PRO A 161 -22.91 16.36 -2.60
CA PRO A 161 -22.52 17.62 -3.19
C PRO A 161 -21.82 18.46 -2.12
N ALA A 162 -20.75 19.14 -2.54
CA ALA A 162 -20.07 20.10 -1.69
C ALA A 162 -21.09 21.10 -1.11
N PRO A 163 -20.93 21.54 0.17
CA PRO A 163 -21.81 22.54 0.72
C PRO A 163 -21.75 23.80 -0.17
N GLU A 164 -22.92 24.25 -0.64
CA GLU A 164 -23.04 25.50 -1.38
C GLU A 164 -22.50 26.65 -0.53
N GLU A 165 -21.51 27.35 -1.01
CA GLU A 165 -21.04 28.61 -0.43
C GLU A 165 -22.21 29.61 -0.51
N ASN A 166 -22.74 29.94 0.65
CA ASN A 166 -23.78 30.92 0.80
C ASN A 166 -23.17 32.32 0.66
N THR A 167 -23.04 32.78 -0.58
CA THR A 167 -22.69 34.16 -0.90
C THR A 167 -23.94 35.03 -0.74
N ALA A 168 -24.23 35.43 0.48
CA ALA A 168 -25.17 36.53 0.73
C ALA A 168 -24.37 37.73 1.25
N SER A 169 -23.89 38.52 0.30
CA SER A 169 -23.44 39.89 0.58
C SER A 169 -24.61 40.81 0.65
N SER A 170 -24.83 41.46 1.77
CA SER A 170 -25.55 42.71 1.86
C SER A 170 -24.68 43.72 2.59
N ILE A 171 -23.88 44.45 1.82
CA ILE A 171 -23.26 45.69 2.27
C ILE A 171 -24.31 46.77 2.09
N GLN A 172 -24.99 47.16 3.15
CA GLN A 172 -25.70 48.44 3.22
C GLN A 172 -24.75 49.48 3.80
N SER A 173 -24.48 50.52 2.99
CA SER A 173 -23.78 51.71 3.38
C SER A 173 -24.72 52.64 4.13
N PRO A 174 -24.35 53.23 5.25
CA PRO A 174 -25.11 54.35 5.83
C PRO A 174 -24.68 55.69 5.25
N ALA A 175 -25.66 56.54 5.08
CA ALA A 175 -25.57 57.93 4.67
C ALA A 175 -24.90 58.79 5.74
#